data_3a2c4c88921aa5dd71a5c80837496cbe
#
_entry.id   3a2c4c88921aa5dd71a5c80837496cbe
#
_cell.length_a   1.000
_cell.length_b   1.000
_cell.length_c   1.000
_cell.angle_alpha   90.00
_cell.angle_beta   90.00
_cell.angle_gamma   90.00
#
_symmetry.space_group_name_H-M   'P 1'
#
loop_
_entity.id
_entity.type
_entity.pdbx_description
1 polymer ?
#
loop_
_entity_poly.entity_id
_entity_poly.type
_entity_poly.pdbx_seq_one_letter_code
_entity_poly.pdbx_strand_id
1 'polypeptide(L)'
;VLHLGKTVMTMQVKNVLGSTDFTDLAAPAATMEHPAGVPVIEIDPAAIVCETIDYARTEEVLPEVDALTKEDASLLLIGDFDPNAKGFASMIGTAGRHVCGAAGESCSTVKGIPWLIMADGPAGLRLAKEYFEDAKGKHAVGNSAMPDSIMEMLSGPMKLVMSLMGGSGKPKAGCEIKTQYCTAIPIGTALAQSFDPAFVEQCGDIVGEEMERFGVQLWLAPALNIHRSIRCGRNFEYYSEDPLVSGKMAAAMTRGVQAHKGCGTTIKHYAANNK
;
A
#
# COMPACT_ATOMS: atom_id res chain seq x y z
N VAL A 1 -3.53 18.03 -21.10
CA VAL A 1 -3.79 17.01 -22.12
C VAL A 1 -2.95 15.78 -21.78
N LEU A 2 -3.61 14.69 -21.46
CA LEU A 2 -2.93 13.44 -21.16
C LEU A 2 -2.96 12.56 -22.41
N HIS A 3 -1.80 12.23 -22.95
CA HIS A 3 -1.68 11.31 -24.08
C HIS A 3 -1.49 9.86 -23.56
N LEU A 4 -2.48 9.02 -23.73
CA LEU A 4 -2.41 7.59 -23.46
C LEU A 4 -2.42 6.83 -24.78
N GLY A 5 -1.25 6.62 -25.36
CA GLY A 5 -1.11 5.97 -26.66
C GLY A 5 -1.78 6.78 -27.78
N LYS A 6 -2.71 6.15 -28.53
CA LYS A 6 -3.49 6.84 -29.59
C LYS A 6 -4.73 7.57 -29.08
N THR A 7 -5.04 7.51 -27.80
CA THR A 7 -6.23 8.13 -27.21
C THR A 7 -5.83 9.42 -26.51
N VAL A 8 -6.39 10.52 -26.97
CA VAL A 8 -6.24 11.84 -26.31
C VAL A 8 -7.42 12.01 -25.38
N MET A 9 -7.15 12.05 -24.08
CA MET A 9 -8.15 12.47 -23.10
C MET A 9 -7.91 13.93 -22.74
N THR A 10 -8.88 14.77 -23.04
CA THR A 10 -8.87 16.16 -22.59
C THR A 10 -9.64 16.24 -21.27
N MET A 11 -8.92 16.47 -20.18
CA MET A 11 -9.54 16.80 -18.89
C MET A 11 -9.57 18.32 -18.74
N GLN A 12 -10.75 18.88 -18.53
CA GLN A 12 -10.84 20.24 -18.02
C GLN A 12 -10.55 20.21 -16.52
N VAL A 13 -9.38 20.68 -16.15
CA VAL A 13 -9.05 20.93 -14.74
C VAL A 13 -9.64 22.29 -14.38
N LYS A 14 -10.68 22.31 -13.55
CA LYS A 14 -11.16 23.56 -12.97
C LYS A 14 -10.07 24.07 -12.01
N ASN A 15 -9.49 25.19 -12.35
CA ASN A 15 -8.51 25.84 -11.49
C ASN A 15 -9.21 26.38 -10.23
N VAL A 16 -8.84 25.88 -9.07
CA VAL A 16 -9.41 26.29 -7.78
C VAL A 16 -8.77 27.60 -7.27
N LEU A 17 -7.64 28.03 -7.85
CA LEU A 17 -6.84 29.16 -7.38
C LEU A 17 -6.83 30.37 -8.32
N GLY A 18 -7.79 30.48 -9.25
CA GLY A 18 -7.85 31.58 -10.21
C GLY A 18 -7.17 31.25 -11.55
N SER A 19 -7.41 32.08 -12.55
CA SER A 19 -7.04 31.83 -13.94
C SER A 19 -5.52 31.80 -14.15
N THR A 20 -4.93 30.64 -14.17
CA THR A 20 -3.67 30.42 -14.86
C THR A 20 -3.97 29.60 -16.10
N ASP A 21 -3.83 30.20 -17.26
CA ASP A 21 -3.82 29.46 -18.51
C ASP A 21 -2.58 28.56 -18.48
N PHE A 22 -2.82 27.25 -18.39
CA PHE A 22 -1.78 26.28 -18.71
C PHE A 22 -1.63 26.29 -20.24
N THR A 23 -0.84 27.19 -20.76
CA THR A 23 -0.32 27.06 -22.12
C THR A 23 0.49 25.78 -22.16
N ASP A 24 0.31 25.00 -23.21
CA ASP A 24 1.13 23.81 -23.50
C ASP A 24 2.60 24.22 -23.38
N LEU A 25 3.21 23.91 -22.24
CA LEU A 25 4.63 23.81 -22.14
C LEU A 25 4.97 22.49 -22.86
N ALA A 26 5.08 22.57 -24.18
CA ALA A 26 5.83 21.58 -24.92
C ALA A 26 7.18 21.51 -24.22
N ALA A 27 7.41 20.44 -23.45
CA ALA A 27 8.72 20.23 -22.89
C ALA A 27 9.68 20.29 -24.10
N PRO A 28 10.66 21.22 -24.13
CA PRO A 28 11.65 21.20 -25.17
C PRO A 28 12.18 19.77 -25.20
N ALA A 29 12.35 19.19 -26.39
CA ALA A 29 13.07 17.95 -26.53
C ALA A 29 14.44 18.22 -25.91
N ALA A 30 14.56 17.91 -24.62
CA ALA A 30 15.79 18.08 -23.91
C ALA A 30 16.71 16.98 -24.40
N THR A 31 17.45 17.27 -25.45
CA THR A 31 18.81 16.81 -25.50
C THR A 31 19.47 17.43 -24.27
N MET A 32 19.53 16.67 -23.18
CA MET A 32 20.38 17.05 -22.06
C MET A 32 21.82 16.95 -22.58
N GLU A 33 22.29 18.04 -23.16
CA GLU A 33 23.72 18.22 -23.28
C GLU A 33 24.22 18.32 -21.84
N HIS A 34 25.04 17.38 -21.43
CA HIS A 34 25.71 17.47 -20.14
C HIS A 34 26.46 18.79 -20.10
N PRO A 35 26.21 19.64 -19.10
CA PRO A 35 26.94 20.91 -19.00
C PRO A 35 28.42 20.63 -19.07
N ALA A 36 29.15 21.36 -19.92
CA ALA A 36 30.59 21.23 -20.00
C ALA A 36 31.19 21.43 -18.60
N GLY A 37 31.93 20.44 -18.11
CA GLY A 37 32.57 20.52 -16.80
C GLY A 37 31.94 19.68 -15.70
N VAL A 38 30.86 18.94 -15.95
CA VAL A 38 30.41 17.92 -15.01
C VAL A 38 31.38 16.73 -15.10
N PRO A 39 32.06 16.34 -14.00
CA PRO A 39 32.93 15.18 -14.04
C PRO A 39 32.14 13.92 -14.35
N VAL A 40 32.54 13.22 -15.40
CA VAL A 40 32.01 11.86 -15.65
C VAL A 40 32.70 10.94 -14.64
N ILE A 41 31.93 10.42 -13.72
CA ILE A 41 32.41 9.40 -12.80
C ILE A 41 32.28 8.06 -13.54
N GLU A 42 33.39 7.56 -14.08
CA GLU A 42 33.45 6.21 -14.60
C GLU A 42 33.49 5.25 -13.40
N ILE A 43 32.42 4.49 -13.23
CA ILE A 43 32.38 3.44 -12.24
C ILE A 43 32.85 2.16 -12.94
N ASP A 44 33.99 1.63 -12.52
CA ASP A 44 34.42 0.30 -12.94
C ASP A 44 33.55 -0.77 -12.23
N PRO A 45 32.68 -1.48 -12.95
CA PRO A 45 31.85 -2.50 -12.33
C PRO A 45 32.65 -3.61 -11.67
N ALA A 46 33.91 -3.85 -12.12
CA ALA A 46 34.79 -4.84 -11.53
C ALA A 46 35.40 -4.39 -10.19
N ALA A 47 35.42 -3.09 -9.93
CA ALA A 47 35.87 -2.53 -8.65
C ALA A 47 34.78 -2.51 -7.57
N ILE A 48 33.53 -2.83 -7.93
CA ILE A 48 32.43 -2.94 -6.96
C ILE A 48 32.57 -4.29 -6.25
N VAL A 49 33.12 -4.26 -5.04
CA VAL A 49 33.11 -5.43 -4.17
C VAL A 49 31.70 -5.55 -3.58
N CYS A 50 30.89 -6.41 -4.15
CA CYS A 50 29.66 -6.84 -3.49
C CYS A 50 30.04 -7.81 -2.37
N GLU A 51 29.79 -7.44 -1.13
CA GLU A 51 29.85 -8.39 -0.03
C GLU A 51 28.90 -9.55 -0.36
N THR A 52 29.44 -10.77 -0.42
CA THR A 52 28.60 -11.94 -0.59
C THR A 52 27.87 -12.16 0.73
N ILE A 53 26.60 -11.81 0.76
CA ILE A 53 25.77 -12.12 1.92
C ILE A 53 25.59 -13.64 1.92
N ASP A 54 26.08 -14.30 2.94
CA ASP A 54 25.79 -15.71 3.15
C ASP A 54 24.33 -15.84 3.60
N TYR A 55 23.49 -16.24 2.66
CA TYR A 55 22.09 -16.57 2.92
C TYR A 55 21.93 -18.00 3.47
N ALA A 56 23.02 -18.65 3.90
CA ALA A 56 22.90 -19.94 4.57
C ALA A 56 21.94 -19.77 5.75
N ARG A 57 20.84 -20.46 5.69
CA ARG A 57 19.81 -20.42 6.73
C ARG A 57 20.42 -20.99 8.00
N THR A 58 20.68 -20.13 8.96
CA THR A 58 21.09 -20.49 10.30
C THR A 58 19.90 -20.67 11.25
N GLU A 59 18.70 -20.37 10.79
CA GLU A 59 17.48 -20.49 11.57
C GLU A 59 16.92 -21.91 11.46
N GLU A 60 16.62 -22.50 12.59
CA GLU A 60 15.89 -23.75 12.64
C GLU A 60 14.49 -23.54 12.05
N VAL A 61 14.09 -24.42 11.14
CA VAL A 61 12.73 -24.43 10.63
C VAL A 61 11.82 -24.87 11.77
N LEU A 62 10.79 -24.08 12.05
CA LEU A 62 9.83 -24.43 13.08
C LEU A 62 9.16 -25.76 12.76
N PRO A 63 8.98 -26.66 13.76
CA PRO A 63 8.36 -27.96 13.55
C PRO A 63 6.98 -27.89 12.87
N GLU A 64 6.24 -26.82 13.12
CA GLU A 64 4.93 -26.58 12.50
C GLU A 64 5.05 -26.36 10.99
N VAL A 65 6.16 -25.77 10.55
CA VAL A 65 6.45 -25.55 9.12
C VAL A 65 6.89 -26.84 8.44
N ASP A 66 7.72 -27.65 9.11
CA ASP A 66 8.12 -28.96 8.61
C ASP A 66 6.97 -29.95 8.50
N ALA A 67 5.95 -29.79 9.34
CA ALA A 67 4.75 -30.62 9.34
C ALA A 67 3.75 -30.28 8.23
N LEU A 68 3.98 -29.18 7.47
CA LEU A 68 3.08 -28.77 6.40
C LEU A 68 3.12 -29.74 5.23
N THR A 69 1.95 -30.09 4.73
CA THR A 69 1.84 -30.77 3.44
C THR A 69 2.16 -29.79 2.29
N LYS A 70 2.43 -30.31 1.10
CA LYS A 70 2.62 -29.45 -0.09
C LYS A 70 1.37 -28.63 -0.41
N GLU A 71 0.22 -29.20 -0.16
CA GLU A 71 -1.08 -28.55 -0.32
C GLU A 71 -1.23 -27.39 0.67
N ASP A 72 -0.92 -27.61 1.95
CA ASP A 72 -0.96 -26.55 2.97
C ASP A 72 0.03 -25.43 2.65
N ALA A 73 1.26 -25.77 2.29
CA ALA A 73 2.26 -24.79 1.89
C ALA A 73 1.83 -24.00 0.66
N SER A 74 1.17 -24.64 -0.31
CA SER A 74 0.61 -23.96 -1.48
C SER A 74 -0.51 -22.99 -1.10
N LEU A 75 -1.37 -23.35 -0.14
CA LEU A 75 -2.44 -22.48 0.34
C LEU A 75 -1.89 -21.25 1.06
N LEU A 76 -0.77 -21.37 1.78
CA LEU A 76 -0.13 -20.22 2.44
C LEU A 76 0.51 -19.22 1.46
N LEU A 77 0.80 -19.65 0.24
CA LEU A 77 1.35 -18.79 -0.82
C LEU A 77 0.30 -17.97 -1.57
N ILE A 78 -0.97 -18.28 -1.37
CA ILE A 78 -2.10 -17.57 -1.96
C ILE A 78 -2.89 -16.87 -0.85
N GLY A 79 -3.58 -15.80 -1.21
CA GLY A 79 -4.49 -15.12 -0.27
C GLY A 79 -5.69 -15.98 0.12
N ASP A 80 -6.40 -15.56 1.15
CA ASP A 80 -7.64 -16.21 1.54
C ASP A 80 -8.67 -16.20 0.41
N PHE A 81 -9.43 -17.28 0.28
CA PHE A 81 -10.43 -17.42 -0.78
C PHE A 81 -11.61 -18.28 -0.27
N ASP A 82 -12.76 -18.09 -0.90
CA ASP A 82 -13.91 -18.94 -0.67
C ASP A 82 -13.97 -20.03 -1.76
N PRO A 83 -13.74 -21.31 -1.41
CA PRO A 83 -13.77 -22.41 -2.37
C PRO A 83 -15.14 -22.63 -3.00
N ASN A 84 -16.20 -22.08 -2.40
CA ASN A 84 -17.58 -22.19 -2.89
C ASN A 84 -18.02 -20.97 -3.71
N ALA A 85 -17.18 -19.94 -3.80
CA ALA A 85 -17.48 -18.75 -4.60
C ALA A 85 -17.67 -19.12 -6.08
N LYS A 86 -18.62 -18.48 -6.74
CA LYS A 86 -18.93 -18.70 -8.16
C LYS A 86 -18.79 -17.40 -8.96
N GLY A 87 -18.53 -17.55 -10.25
CA GLY A 87 -18.39 -16.42 -11.16
C GLY A 87 -17.19 -15.54 -10.83
N PHE A 88 -17.32 -14.23 -10.96
CA PHE A 88 -16.22 -13.29 -10.76
C PHE A 88 -15.66 -13.33 -9.32
N ALA A 89 -16.50 -13.60 -8.33
CA ALA A 89 -16.08 -13.71 -6.93
C ALA A 89 -15.11 -14.90 -6.68
N SER A 90 -15.11 -15.92 -7.54
CA SER A 90 -14.15 -17.03 -7.44
C SER A 90 -12.75 -16.67 -7.93
N MET A 91 -12.61 -15.56 -8.66
CA MET A 91 -11.34 -15.09 -9.21
C MET A 91 -10.63 -14.08 -8.30
N ILE A 92 -11.35 -13.59 -7.30
CA ILE A 92 -10.84 -12.59 -6.35
C ILE A 92 -10.77 -13.26 -4.99
N GLY A 93 -9.59 -13.17 -4.34
CA GLY A 93 -9.45 -13.62 -2.97
C GLY A 93 -10.38 -12.85 -2.01
N THR A 94 -10.66 -13.41 -0.87
CA THR A 94 -11.41 -12.75 0.19
C THR A 94 -10.47 -11.89 1.02
N ALA A 95 -10.66 -10.58 0.97
CA ALA A 95 -10.01 -9.65 1.87
C ALA A 95 -11.04 -9.04 2.81
N GLY A 96 -10.62 -8.69 4.01
CA GLY A 96 -11.51 -8.01 4.96
C GLY A 96 -12.49 -8.91 5.70
N ARG A 97 -12.28 -10.22 5.72
CA ARG A 97 -13.12 -11.16 6.48
C ARG A 97 -12.94 -10.96 7.98
N HIS A 98 -11.71 -10.82 8.44
CA HIS A 98 -11.38 -10.64 9.85
C HIS A 98 -11.30 -9.18 10.25
N VAL A 99 -10.71 -8.34 9.35
CA VAL A 99 -10.62 -6.89 9.54
C VAL A 99 -11.23 -6.19 8.33
N CYS A 100 -12.33 -5.51 8.53
CA CYS A 100 -13.05 -4.85 7.44
C CYS A 100 -12.21 -3.77 6.77
N GLY A 101 -12.07 -3.85 5.45
CA GLY A 101 -11.24 -2.95 4.66
C GLY A 101 -9.76 -3.35 4.58
N ALA A 102 -9.36 -4.48 5.14
CA ALA A 102 -8.03 -5.03 4.94
C ALA A 102 -7.73 -5.21 3.45
N ALA A 103 -6.46 -5.00 3.08
CA ALA A 103 -6.00 -5.12 1.69
C ALA A 103 -5.82 -6.58 1.26
N GLY A 104 -5.56 -7.46 2.21
CA GLY A 104 -5.41 -8.89 1.99
C GLY A 104 -5.33 -9.65 3.30
N GLU A 105 -5.57 -10.94 3.21
CA GLU A 105 -5.43 -11.89 4.31
C GLU A 105 -4.77 -13.15 3.78
N SER A 106 -3.93 -13.80 4.58
CA SER A 106 -3.42 -15.13 4.24
C SER A 106 -4.52 -16.17 4.38
N CYS A 107 -4.33 -17.33 3.75
CA CYS A 107 -5.31 -18.40 3.85
C CYS A 107 -5.48 -18.86 5.30
N SER A 108 -6.72 -18.87 5.76
CA SER A 108 -7.09 -19.22 7.14
C SER A 108 -7.42 -20.72 7.33
N THR A 109 -7.33 -21.52 6.26
CA THR A 109 -7.74 -22.94 6.30
C THR A 109 -6.61 -23.86 6.75
N VAL A 110 -5.37 -23.40 6.78
CA VAL A 110 -4.22 -24.20 7.23
C VAL A 110 -4.21 -24.26 8.74
N LYS A 111 -4.53 -25.44 9.28
CA LYS A 111 -4.66 -25.66 10.72
C LYS A 111 -3.34 -25.42 11.45
N GLY A 112 -3.40 -24.64 12.51
CA GLY A 112 -2.23 -24.35 13.36
C GLY A 112 -1.41 -23.13 12.90
N ILE A 113 -1.63 -22.62 11.70
CA ILE A 113 -1.00 -21.40 11.21
C ILE A 113 -2.00 -20.24 11.34
N PRO A 114 -1.67 -19.18 12.10
CA PRO A 114 -2.52 -18.00 12.18
C PRO A 114 -2.53 -17.26 10.84
N TRP A 115 -3.66 -16.68 10.50
CA TRP A 115 -3.74 -15.78 9.33
C TRP A 115 -2.96 -14.50 9.57
N LEU A 116 -2.41 -13.95 8.49
CA LEU A 116 -1.79 -12.63 8.45
C LEU A 116 -2.76 -11.67 7.76
N ILE A 117 -3.07 -10.59 8.43
CA ILE A 117 -3.93 -9.53 7.89
C ILE A 117 -3.05 -8.37 7.45
N MET A 118 -3.25 -7.94 6.22
CA MET A 118 -2.49 -6.87 5.58
C MET A 118 -3.36 -5.64 5.38
N ALA A 119 -2.89 -4.48 5.82
CA ALA A 119 -3.54 -3.20 5.55
C ALA A 119 -2.68 -2.32 4.64
N ASP A 120 -3.30 -1.67 3.67
CA ASP A 120 -2.64 -0.68 2.84
C ASP A 120 -2.70 0.71 3.49
N GLY A 121 -2.03 1.68 2.88
CA GLY A 121 -2.10 3.09 3.22
C GLY A 121 -0.80 3.68 3.75
N PRO A 122 0.14 4.12 2.85
CA PRO A 122 1.40 4.75 3.28
C PRO A 122 1.27 6.04 4.10
N ALA A 123 0.09 6.63 4.11
CA ALA A 123 -0.25 7.81 4.93
C ALA A 123 -1.17 7.45 6.13
N GLY A 124 -1.02 6.28 6.70
CA GLY A 124 -1.84 5.71 7.76
C GLY A 124 -2.65 4.50 7.29
N LEU A 125 -3.10 3.68 8.22
CA LEU A 125 -3.87 2.48 7.90
C LEU A 125 -5.16 2.83 7.15
N ARG A 126 -5.42 2.11 6.05
CA ARG A 126 -6.65 2.26 5.28
C ARG A 126 -7.56 1.07 5.52
N LEU A 127 -8.43 1.22 6.51
CA LEU A 127 -9.47 0.26 6.87
C LEU A 127 -10.86 0.84 6.59
N ALA A 128 -11.89 0.01 6.62
CA ALA A 128 -13.27 0.49 6.60
C ALA A 128 -13.55 1.28 7.88
N LYS A 129 -14.05 2.50 7.77
CA LYS A 129 -14.31 3.39 8.92
C LYS A 129 -15.34 2.79 9.88
N GLU A 130 -16.33 2.08 9.33
CA GLU A 130 -17.44 1.52 10.06
C GLU A 130 -17.72 0.10 9.59
N TYR A 131 -18.11 -0.75 10.51
CA TYR A 131 -18.52 -2.10 10.24
C TYR A 131 -19.60 -2.57 11.23
N PHE A 132 -20.31 -3.61 10.88
CA PHE A 132 -21.20 -4.34 11.77
C PHE A 132 -20.85 -5.80 11.75
N GLU A 133 -21.32 -6.55 12.75
CA GLU A 133 -21.08 -7.98 12.89
C GLU A 133 -22.41 -8.71 12.98
N ASP A 134 -22.55 -9.79 12.23
CA ASP A 134 -23.69 -10.70 12.29
C ASP A 134 -23.21 -12.15 12.33
N ALA A 135 -24.14 -13.10 12.30
CA ALA A 135 -23.85 -14.54 12.33
C ALA A 135 -22.97 -15.02 11.15
N LYS A 136 -22.78 -14.20 10.11
CA LYS A 136 -21.95 -14.51 8.95
C LYS A 136 -20.55 -13.89 9.06
N GLY A 137 -20.28 -13.05 10.07
CA GLY A 137 -19.02 -12.38 10.30
C GLY A 137 -19.11 -10.86 10.25
N LYS A 138 -17.97 -10.22 10.02
CA LYS A 138 -17.82 -8.75 9.95
C LYS A 138 -18.12 -8.24 8.55
N HIS A 139 -18.85 -7.15 8.48
CA HIS A 139 -19.26 -6.53 7.21
C HIS A 139 -19.02 -5.04 7.27
N ALA A 140 -18.26 -4.51 6.33
CA ALA A 140 -18.04 -3.07 6.23
C ALA A 140 -19.35 -2.33 5.91
N VAL A 141 -19.55 -1.16 6.51
CA VAL A 141 -20.66 -0.27 6.18
C VAL A 141 -20.27 0.56 4.95
N GLY A 142 -21.12 0.59 3.95
CA GLY A 142 -20.85 1.31 2.72
C GLY A 142 -19.86 0.59 1.80
N ASN A 143 -19.25 1.33 0.88
CA ASN A 143 -18.28 0.79 -0.07
C ASN A 143 -16.85 0.98 0.47
N SER A 144 -16.33 -0.03 1.14
CA SER A 144 -14.98 0.02 1.71
C SER A 144 -13.85 -0.18 0.69
N ALA A 145 -14.19 -0.61 -0.52
CA ALA A 145 -13.19 -0.99 -1.53
C ALA A 145 -12.56 0.22 -2.25
N MET A 146 -13.25 1.37 -2.28
CA MET A 146 -12.76 2.57 -2.96
C MET A 146 -13.00 3.83 -2.14
N PRO A 147 -12.06 4.81 -2.21
CA PRO A 147 -12.28 6.14 -1.66
C PRO A 147 -13.52 6.82 -2.25
N ASP A 148 -14.26 7.55 -1.43
CA ASP A 148 -15.47 8.26 -1.84
C ASP A 148 -15.21 9.20 -3.04
N SER A 149 -14.03 9.83 -3.09
CA SER A 149 -13.62 10.69 -4.20
C SER A 149 -13.56 9.96 -5.55
N ILE A 150 -13.16 8.69 -5.56
CA ILE A 150 -13.15 7.89 -6.79
C ILE A 150 -14.56 7.47 -7.16
N MET A 151 -15.39 7.15 -6.15
CA MET A 151 -16.80 6.82 -6.37
C MET A 151 -17.58 8.00 -6.96
N GLU A 152 -17.26 9.23 -6.56
CA GLU A 152 -17.91 10.44 -7.12
C GLU A 152 -17.55 10.65 -8.59
N MET A 153 -16.35 10.26 -9.02
CA MET A 153 -15.91 10.40 -10.41
C MET A 153 -16.49 9.35 -11.37
N LEU A 154 -17.07 8.26 -10.84
CA LEU A 154 -17.65 7.21 -11.69
C LEU A 154 -18.99 7.63 -12.28
N SER A 155 -19.28 7.20 -13.50
CA SER A 155 -20.58 7.36 -14.14
C SER A 155 -21.68 6.56 -13.42
N GLY A 156 -22.93 6.99 -13.55
CA GLY A 156 -24.07 6.32 -12.90
C GLY A 156 -24.15 4.81 -13.14
N PRO A 157 -24.03 4.32 -14.39
CA PRO A 157 -23.98 2.88 -14.67
C PRO A 157 -22.82 2.15 -13.98
N MET A 158 -21.65 2.76 -13.93
CA MET A 158 -20.49 2.17 -13.28
C MET A 158 -20.66 2.14 -11.75
N LYS A 159 -21.27 3.17 -11.16
CA LYS A 159 -21.63 3.16 -9.74
C LYS A 159 -22.57 2.01 -9.39
N LEU A 160 -23.55 1.74 -10.26
CA LEU A 160 -24.48 0.62 -10.08
C LEU A 160 -23.75 -0.72 -10.14
N VAL A 161 -22.87 -0.91 -11.12
CA VAL A 161 -22.07 -2.12 -11.25
C VAL A 161 -21.16 -2.31 -10.01
N MET A 162 -20.47 -1.27 -9.58
CA MET A 162 -19.61 -1.31 -8.40
C MET A 162 -20.43 -1.53 -7.11
N SER A 163 -21.60 -0.96 -6.99
CA SER A 163 -22.51 -1.21 -5.87
C SER A 163 -23.01 -2.65 -5.81
N LEU A 164 -23.23 -3.27 -6.97
CA LEU A 164 -23.62 -4.68 -7.05
C LEU A 164 -22.43 -5.63 -6.77
N MET A 165 -21.22 -5.24 -7.15
CA MET A 165 -20.01 -6.03 -6.95
C MET A 165 -19.38 -5.80 -5.57
N GLY A 166 -19.49 -4.60 -5.02
CA GLY A 166 -18.81 -4.20 -3.79
C GLY A 166 -19.60 -4.43 -2.50
N GLY A 167 -20.79 -5.07 -2.57
CA GLY A 167 -21.59 -5.41 -1.41
C GLY A 167 -21.68 -4.24 -0.41
N SER A 168 -22.47 -3.20 -0.71
CA SER A 168 -22.72 -2.16 0.29
C SER A 168 -23.43 -2.80 1.48
N GLY A 169 -22.66 -3.11 2.53
CA GLY A 169 -23.19 -3.65 3.75
C GLY A 169 -24.13 -2.62 4.38
N LYS A 170 -25.42 -2.74 4.11
CA LYS A 170 -26.41 -2.04 4.90
C LYS A 170 -26.58 -2.81 6.20
N PRO A 171 -26.36 -2.15 7.35
CA PRO A 171 -26.56 -2.82 8.63
C PRO A 171 -28.01 -3.32 8.71
N LYS A 172 -28.17 -4.57 9.14
CA LYS A 172 -29.50 -5.11 9.43
C LYS A 172 -30.05 -4.40 10.66
N ALA A 173 -31.38 -4.28 10.72
CA ALA A 173 -32.05 -3.73 11.89
C ALA A 173 -31.60 -4.46 13.17
N GLY A 174 -31.07 -3.72 14.14
CA GLY A 174 -30.58 -4.25 15.41
C GLY A 174 -29.09 -4.59 15.46
N CYS A 175 -28.35 -4.48 14.36
CA CYS A 175 -26.89 -4.61 14.41
C CYS A 175 -26.26 -3.30 14.90
N GLU A 176 -25.34 -3.40 15.85
CA GLU A 176 -24.52 -2.28 16.32
C GLU A 176 -23.45 -1.93 15.27
N ILE A 177 -23.31 -0.65 14.95
CA ILE A 177 -22.24 -0.16 14.10
C ILE A 177 -21.03 0.13 14.98
N LYS A 178 -19.92 -0.53 14.65
CA LYS A 178 -18.61 -0.33 15.28
C LYS A 178 -17.73 0.53 14.38
N THR A 179 -16.86 1.32 15.00
CA THR A 179 -15.93 2.22 14.30
C THR A 179 -14.49 1.76 14.44
N GLN A 180 -13.71 1.94 13.38
CA GLN A 180 -12.25 1.70 13.36
C GLN A 180 -11.56 2.80 12.57
N TYR A 181 -11.64 4.03 13.11
CA TYR A 181 -10.96 5.18 12.54
C TYR A 181 -9.46 5.06 12.74
N CYS A 182 -8.72 5.31 11.67
CA CYS A 182 -7.26 5.31 11.66
C CYS A 182 -6.73 6.73 11.48
N THR A 183 -5.57 7.00 12.03
CA THR A 183 -4.90 8.29 11.95
C THR A 183 -4.30 8.50 10.56
N ALA A 184 -4.59 9.62 9.95
CA ALA A 184 -3.89 10.08 8.76
C ALA A 184 -2.57 10.75 9.18
N ILE A 185 -1.45 10.10 8.90
CA ILE A 185 -0.12 10.69 9.04
C ILE A 185 0.24 11.48 7.76
N PRO A 186 1.21 12.41 7.81
CA PRO A 186 1.65 13.11 6.62
C PRO A 186 2.16 12.13 5.55
N ILE A 187 2.02 12.51 4.28
CA ILE A 187 2.54 11.72 3.15
C ILE A 187 4.08 11.62 3.20
N GLY A 188 4.64 10.57 2.60
CA GLY A 188 6.08 10.27 2.66
C GLY A 188 6.98 11.46 2.30
N THR A 189 6.65 12.18 1.21
CA THR A 189 7.39 13.39 0.81
C THR A 189 7.38 14.47 1.90
N ALA A 190 6.25 14.69 2.57
CA ALA A 190 6.17 15.68 3.65
C ALA A 190 6.94 15.24 4.89
N LEU A 191 6.87 13.96 5.25
CA LEU A 191 7.66 13.38 6.35
C LEU A 191 9.16 13.55 6.10
N ALA A 192 9.63 13.29 4.88
CA ALA A 192 11.03 13.42 4.53
C ALA A 192 11.56 14.86 4.62
N GLN A 193 10.71 15.84 4.31
CA GLN A 193 11.06 17.26 4.41
C GLN A 193 11.29 17.74 5.85
N SER A 194 10.86 16.98 6.86
CA SER A 194 11.18 17.28 8.25
C SER A 194 12.67 17.07 8.56
N PHE A 195 13.35 16.19 7.82
CA PHE A 195 14.69 15.69 8.11
C PHE A 195 14.85 15.18 9.56
N ASP A 196 13.73 14.79 10.18
CA ASP A 196 13.67 14.32 11.56
C ASP A 196 13.25 12.83 11.63
N PRO A 197 14.21 11.90 11.70
CA PRO A 197 13.90 10.49 11.83
C PRO A 197 13.16 10.15 13.12
N ALA A 198 13.35 10.91 14.21
CA ALA A 198 12.66 10.65 15.48
C ALA A 198 11.17 10.97 15.36
N PHE A 199 10.82 12.04 14.68
CA PHE A 199 9.43 12.36 14.36
C PHE A 199 8.78 11.28 13.47
N VAL A 200 9.51 10.80 12.45
CA VAL A 200 9.02 9.74 11.56
C VAL A 200 8.83 8.43 12.32
N GLU A 201 9.71 8.11 13.29
CA GLU A 201 9.57 6.94 14.15
C GLU A 201 8.32 7.04 15.04
N GLN A 202 8.01 8.22 15.59
CA GLN A 202 6.76 8.46 16.32
C GLN A 202 5.52 8.27 15.44
N CYS A 203 5.57 8.69 14.17
CA CYS A 203 4.49 8.40 13.23
C CYS A 203 4.31 6.89 13.01
N GLY A 204 5.42 6.15 12.97
CA GLY A 204 5.40 4.69 12.90
C GLY A 204 4.81 4.03 14.14
N ASP A 205 5.14 4.55 15.30
CA ASP A 205 4.61 4.11 16.61
C ASP A 205 3.08 4.23 16.66
N ILE A 206 2.52 5.37 16.23
CA ILE A 206 1.06 5.58 16.13
C ILE A 206 0.42 4.52 15.21
N VAL A 207 1.03 4.23 14.05
CA VAL A 207 0.51 3.23 13.13
C VAL A 207 0.60 1.83 13.75
N GLY A 208 1.69 1.52 14.44
CA GLY A 208 1.87 0.24 15.13
C GLY A 208 0.83 0.01 16.22
N GLU A 209 0.52 1.04 17.03
CA GLU A 209 -0.54 0.98 18.03
C GLU A 209 -1.91 0.68 17.39
N GLU A 210 -2.22 1.34 16.28
CA GLU A 210 -3.45 1.08 15.54
C GLU A 210 -3.49 -0.31 14.93
N MET A 211 -2.35 -0.83 14.45
CA MET A 211 -2.25 -2.21 13.95
C MET A 211 -2.56 -3.22 15.04
N GLU A 212 -1.97 -3.08 16.23
CA GLU A 212 -2.30 -3.93 17.39
C GLU A 212 -3.78 -3.83 17.74
N ARG A 213 -4.30 -2.62 17.81
CA ARG A 213 -5.70 -2.35 18.19
C ARG A 213 -6.70 -2.98 17.24
N PHE A 214 -6.42 -2.94 15.93
CA PHE A 214 -7.34 -3.44 14.89
C PHE A 214 -7.03 -4.86 14.43
N GLY A 215 -5.94 -5.45 14.90
CA GLY A 215 -5.55 -6.83 14.56
C GLY A 215 -4.93 -6.96 13.16
N VAL A 216 -4.16 -5.98 12.74
CA VAL A 216 -3.38 -5.99 11.49
C VAL A 216 -1.95 -6.41 11.79
N GLN A 217 -1.40 -7.38 11.05
CA GLN A 217 -0.04 -7.87 11.24
C GLN A 217 0.96 -7.25 10.27
N LEU A 218 0.55 -6.99 9.03
CA LEU A 218 1.44 -6.40 8.03
C LEU A 218 0.84 -5.10 7.47
N TRP A 219 1.61 -4.05 7.58
CA TRP A 219 1.32 -2.78 6.91
C TRP A 219 2.03 -2.72 5.56
N LEU A 220 1.28 -2.48 4.48
CA LEU A 220 1.83 -2.36 3.12
C LEU A 220 2.49 -0.98 2.93
N ALA A 221 3.46 -0.68 3.76
CA ALA A 221 4.28 0.52 3.81
C ALA A 221 5.55 0.23 4.64
N PRO A 222 6.55 1.12 4.66
CA PRO A 222 6.64 2.38 3.92
C PRO A 222 6.92 2.19 2.43
N ALA A 223 6.54 3.22 1.64
CA ALA A 223 6.86 3.31 0.23
C ALA A 223 8.09 4.20 0.05
N LEU A 224 9.14 3.70 -0.62
CA LEU A 224 10.47 4.36 -0.60
C LEU A 224 11.20 4.39 -1.95
N ASN A 225 10.49 4.18 -3.06
CA ASN A 225 11.14 4.34 -4.36
C ASN A 225 11.64 5.77 -4.55
N ILE A 226 12.69 5.92 -5.33
CA ILE A 226 13.35 7.21 -5.53
C ILE A 226 12.52 8.11 -6.46
N HIS A 227 12.43 9.40 -6.14
CA HIS A 227 11.82 10.41 -6.99
C HIS A 227 12.70 10.67 -8.22
N ARG A 228 12.69 9.76 -9.17
CA ARG A 228 13.52 9.88 -10.38
C ARG A 228 12.83 10.68 -11.48
N SER A 229 11.53 10.47 -11.66
CA SER A 229 10.74 11.15 -12.66
C SER A 229 9.60 11.93 -12.01
N ILE A 230 9.45 13.20 -12.35
CA ILE A 230 8.32 14.02 -11.90
C ILE A 230 6.97 13.50 -12.43
N ARG A 231 6.99 12.64 -13.44
CA ARG A 231 5.78 12.03 -14.02
C ARG A 231 5.29 10.82 -13.24
N CYS A 232 6.07 10.31 -12.28
CA CYS A 232 5.63 9.20 -11.46
C CYS A 232 4.45 9.64 -10.57
N GLY A 233 3.28 9.10 -10.83
CA GLY A 233 2.04 9.43 -10.12
C GLY A 233 2.04 9.03 -8.65
N ARG A 234 3.04 8.28 -8.19
CA ARG A 234 3.18 7.81 -6.82
C ARG A 234 4.27 8.50 -6.02
N ASN A 235 4.93 9.53 -6.57
CA ASN A 235 5.98 10.27 -5.85
C ASN A 235 5.50 10.85 -4.52
N PHE A 236 4.22 11.21 -4.40
CA PHE A 236 3.66 11.78 -3.18
C PHE A 236 3.81 10.86 -1.95
N GLU A 237 3.79 9.55 -2.15
CA GLU A 237 3.93 8.57 -1.06
C GLU A 237 5.38 8.13 -0.81
N TYR A 238 6.31 8.49 -1.71
CA TYR A 238 7.73 8.23 -1.55
C TYR A 238 8.42 9.36 -0.80
N TYR A 239 9.57 9.08 -0.21
CA TYR A 239 10.23 10.05 0.67
C TYR A 239 11.03 11.10 -0.10
N SER A 240 11.97 10.72 -0.98
CA SER A 240 12.93 11.63 -1.57
C SER A 240 13.53 11.11 -2.88
N GLU A 241 14.21 11.99 -3.61
CA GLU A 241 15.13 11.62 -4.68
C GLU A 241 16.47 11.12 -4.12
N ASP A 242 16.80 11.47 -2.89
CA ASP A 242 18.01 11.03 -2.20
C ASP A 242 17.80 9.66 -1.55
N PRO A 243 18.59 8.62 -1.91
CA PRO A 243 18.46 7.29 -1.34
C PRO A 243 18.81 7.23 0.14
N LEU A 244 19.72 8.10 0.63
CA LEU A 244 20.07 8.13 2.04
C LEU A 244 18.92 8.65 2.89
N VAL A 245 18.29 9.75 2.46
CA VAL A 245 17.10 10.31 3.12
C VAL A 245 15.98 9.28 3.11
N SER A 246 15.67 8.70 1.93
CA SER A 246 14.63 7.70 1.79
C SER A 246 14.87 6.48 2.69
N GLY A 247 16.09 5.97 2.73
CA GLY A 247 16.45 4.82 3.56
C GLY A 247 16.34 5.11 5.06
N LYS A 248 16.81 6.27 5.52
CA LYS A 248 16.75 6.65 6.94
C LYS A 248 15.31 6.87 7.41
N MET A 249 14.48 7.52 6.61
CA MET A 249 13.07 7.76 6.94
C MET A 249 12.27 6.43 6.93
N ALA A 250 12.49 5.58 5.95
CA ALA A 250 11.85 4.27 5.91
C ALA A 250 12.26 3.38 7.10
N ALA A 251 13.54 3.41 7.47
CA ALA A 251 14.03 2.67 8.64
C ALA A 251 13.42 3.20 9.95
N ALA A 252 13.28 4.51 10.11
CA ALA A 252 12.64 5.12 11.26
C ALA A 252 11.16 4.72 11.35
N MET A 253 10.42 4.84 10.27
CA MET A 253 9.02 4.40 10.19
C MET A 253 8.87 2.92 10.56
N THR A 254 9.75 2.07 10.02
CA THR A 254 9.75 0.63 10.30
C THR A 254 10.03 0.34 11.78
N ARG A 255 10.98 1.03 12.41
CA ARG A 255 11.26 0.84 13.84
C ARG A 255 10.06 1.21 14.70
N GLY A 256 9.39 2.33 14.40
CA GLY A 256 8.18 2.73 15.13
C GLY A 256 7.10 1.66 15.05
N VAL A 257 6.77 1.19 13.85
CA VAL A 257 5.76 0.13 13.66
C VAL A 257 6.17 -1.17 14.35
N GLN A 258 7.41 -1.61 14.18
CA GLN A 258 7.88 -2.90 14.68
C GLN A 258 8.24 -2.89 16.18
N ALA A 259 8.12 -1.75 16.86
CA ALA A 259 8.12 -1.69 18.32
C ALA A 259 6.88 -2.38 18.90
N HIS A 260 5.83 -2.51 18.13
CA HIS A 260 4.58 -3.17 18.50
C HIS A 260 4.63 -4.67 18.18
N LYS A 261 4.22 -5.48 19.15
CA LYS A 261 4.32 -6.94 19.05
C LYS A 261 3.44 -7.50 17.92
N GLY A 262 4.04 -8.27 17.03
CA GLY A 262 3.32 -8.91 15.92
C GLY A 262 2.98 -7.98 14.76
N CYS A 263 3.48 -6.75 14.79
CA CYS A 263 3.34 -5.78 13.71
C CYS A 263 4.60 -5.74 12.85
N GLY A 264 4.41 -5.72 11.54
CA GLY A 264 5.49 -5.65 10.57
C GLY A 264 5.20 -4.69 9.42
N THR A 265 6.26 -4.23 8.77
CA THR A 265 6.19 -3.38 7.59
C THR A 265 6.50 -4.16 6.32
N THR A 266 5.94 -3.73 5.21
CA THR A 266 6.23 -4.25 3.87
C THR A 266 6.81 -3.11 3.04
N ILE A 267 8.13 -3.07 2.97
CA ILE A 267 8.85 -2.07 2.18
C ILE A 267 8.50 -2.25 0.70
N LYS A 268 8.03 -1.18 0.06
CA LYS A 268 7.53 -1.22 -1.30
C LYS A 268 8.03 -0.04 -2.13
N HIS A 269 8.08 -0.15 -3.45
CA HIS A 269 7.74 -1.30 -4.27
C HIS A 269 9.01 -1.95 -4.79
N TYR A 270 9.11 -3.23 -4.74
CA TYR A 270 10.23 -3.96 -5.31
C TYR A 270 9.97 -4.23 -6.81
N ALA A 271 10.79 -3.71 -7.73
CA ALA A 271 11.80 -2.66 -7.52
C ALA A 271 11.67 -1.61 -8.63
N ALA A 272 12.31 -0.43 -8.38
CA ALA A 272 12.43 0.63 -9.38
C ALA A 272 11.09 1.18 -9.92
N ASN A 273 10.07 1.28 -9.08
CA ASN A 273 8.78 1.89 -9.43
C ASN A 273 8.89 3.42 -9.34
N ASN A 274 9.59 4.01 -10.31
CA ASN A 274 9.95 5.44 -10.31
C ASN A 274 9.70 6.13 -11.67
N LYS A 275 8.69 5.67 -12.42
CA LYS A 275 8.28 6.23 -13.71
C LYS A 275 6.95 6.97 -13.60
#